data_d6d62502a799fd98ea5ca11cf55cab71
#
_entry.id   d6d62502a799fd98ea5ca11cf55cab71
#
_cell.length_a   1.000
_cell.length_b   1.000
_cell.length_c   1.000
_cell.angle_alpha   90.00
_cell.angle_beta   90.00
_cell.angle_gamma   90.00
#
_symmetry.space_group_name_H-M   'P 1'
#
loop_
_entity.id
_entity.type
_entity.pdbx_description
1 polymer ?
#
loop_
_entity_poly.entity_id
_entity_poly.type
_entity_poly.pdbx_seq_one_letter_code
_entity_poly.pdbx_strand_id
1 'polypeptide(L)'
;MRIAFHRGLLAAALALPLTLTLGLHPAARADQPQADVLAIGGSVTEIVVALGQQHRLKARDTTSIYPPEVTGLPDVGYMRALSPEGVLSVGPALILSEEGAGPPEALEVIRAADVDFVEVPDALTAKGILNKIRVIGDALEVPDRAADLSAQVEAALADALADAARPQGEKKRVLFVLSTQGGKINASGTGTEADALIRMAGGVNAVSDYAGYKQITDEAVGLAAPDVILMMDRGGDHGAADDELFALPAISLTPAAQTRSVVRMDGLLMLGFGPRTASAIRDLNAALYGQES
;
A
#
# COMPACT_ATOMS: atom_id res chain seq x y z
N MET A 1 10.86 -74.63 -82.89
CA MET A 1 12.34 -74.49 -82.79
C MET A 1 12.68 -73.00 -82.73
N ARG A 2 13.50 -72.62 -81.82
CA ARG A 2 14.03 -71.28 -81.44
C ARG A 2 13.28 -70.50 -80.40
N ILE A 3 13.89 -70.56 -79.29
CA ILE A 3 13.71 -69.86 -78.04
C ILE A 3 14.24 -68.45 -78.13
N ALA A 4 13.51 -67.42 -77.72
CA ALA A 4 14.03 -66.10 -77.48
C ALA A 4 13.70 -65.64 -76.13
N PHE A 5 14.74 -65.42 -75.34
CA PHE A 5 14.71 -64.87 -73.98
C PHE A 5 14.52 -63.37 -74.04
N HIS A 6 13.59 -62.82 -73.31
CA HIS A 6 13.53 -61.37 -73.02
C HIS A 6 13.84 -61.11 -71.57
N ARG A 7 14.94 -60.41 -71.32
CA ARG A 7 15.37 -59.88 -70.02
C ARG A 7 14.53 -58.67 -69.66
N GLY A 8 13.76 -58.80 -68.64
CA GLY A 8 13.09 -57.64 -68.06
C GLY A 8 14.06 -56.93 -67.05
N LEU A 9 14.27 -55.61 -67.23
CA LEU A 9 14.95 -54.73 -66.30
C LEU A 9 13.92 -54.34 -65.15
N LEU A 10 14.26 -54.69 -63.94
CA LEU A 10 13.59 -54.11 -62.74
C LEU A 10 14.29 -52.77 -62.47
N ALA A 11 13.54 -51.70 -62.58
CA ALA A 11 13.93 -50.37 -62.03
C ALA A 11 13.50 -50.26 -60.56
N ALA A 12 14.43 -50.30 -59.67
CA ALA A 12 14.19 -50.01 -58.22
C ALA A 12 14.09 -48.48 -58.02
N ALA A 13 12.90 -48.04 -57.68
CA ALA A 13 12.69 -46.64 -57.28
C ALA A 13 13.09 -46.48 -55.80
N LEU A 14 14.17 -45.74 -55.55
CA LEU A 14 14.60 -45.36 -54.16
C LEU A 14 13.70 -44.22 -53.70
N ALA A 15 12.75 -44.49 -52.80
CA ALA A 15 11.99 -43.45 -52.07
C ALA A 15 12.81 -42.94 -50.89
N LEU A 16 13.29 -41.67 -50.99
CA LEU A 16 13.92 -40.95 -49.86
C LEU A 16 12.83 -40.45 -48.92
N PRO A 17 12.85 -40.75 -47.60
CA PRO A 17 11.94 -40.12 -46.65
C PRO A 17 12.41 -38.69 -46.36
N LEU A 18 11.61 -37.71 -46.73
CA LEU A 18 11.77 -36.30 -46.35
C LEU A 18 11.40 -36.15 -44.88
N THR A 19 12.37 -36.24 -43.98
CA THR A 19 12.16 -35.96 -42.55
C THR A 19 12.02 -34.44 -42.33
N LEU A 20 10.79 -33.99 -42.19
CA LEU A 20 10.44 -32.63 -41.76
C LEU A 20 10.78 -32.46 -40.28
N THR A 21 11.99 -31.97 -39.97
CA THR A 21 12.33 -31.57 -38.59
C THR A 21 11.59 -30.28 -38.27
N LEU A 22 10.46 -30.40 -37.52
CA LEU A 22 9.90 -29.25 -36.83
C LEU A 22 10.92 -28.78 -35.80
N GLY A 23 11.64 -27.71 -36.13
CA GLY A 23 12.47 -26.99 -35.17
C GLY A 23 11.56 -26.38 -34.12
N LEU A 24 11.49 -27.01 -32.90
CA LEU A 24 11.04 -26.31 -31.72
C LEU A 24 12.00 -25.14 -31.49
N HIS A 25 11.62 -23.95 -31.96
CA HIS A 25 12.27 -22.74 -31.49
C HIS A 25 11.87 -22.60 -30.03
N PRO A 26 12.84 -22.59 -29.08
CA PRO A 26 12.50 -22.17 -27.72
C PRO A 26 11.93 -20.76 -27.85
N ALA A 27 10.68 -20.58 -27.40
CA ALA A 27 10.11 -19.25 -27.26
C ALA A 27 11.14 -18.40 -26.51
N ALA A 28 11.62 -17.35 -27.15
CA ALA A 28 12.51 -16.39 -26.51
C ALA A 28 11.77 -15.93 -25.23
N ARG A 29 12.29 -16.35 -24.09
CA ARG A 29 11.86 -15.86 -22.80
C ARG A 29 12.16 -14.37 -22.90
N ALA A 30 11.13 -13.54 -23.01
CA ALA A 30 11.31 -12.10 -22.91
C ALA A 30 12.14 -11.86 -21.66
N ASP A 31 13.31 -11.28 -21.82
CA ASP A 31 14.22 -10.97 -20.72
C ASP A 31 13.42 -10.09 -19.77
N GLN A 32 13.00 -10.66 -18.63
CA GLN A 32 12.28 -9.85 -17.65
C GLN A 32 13.27 -8.81 -17.16
N PRO A 33 12.90 -7.50 -17.14
CA PRO A 33 13.80 -6.48 -16.66
C PRO A 33 14.37 -6.91 -15.30
N GLN A 34 15.68 -6.82 -15.16
CA GLN A 34 16.35 -7.12 -13.90
C GLN A 34 15.77 -6.19 -12.83
N ALA A 35 15.59 -6.69 -11.58
CA ALA A 35 15.09 -5.89 -10.48
C ALA A 35 15.96 -4.63 -10.29
N ASP A 36 15.37 -3.47 -10.46
CA ASP A 36 16.04 -2.18 -10.59
C ASP A 36 15.43 -1.08 -9.71
N VAL A 37 14.22 -1.30 -9.17
CA VAL A 37 13.42 -0.31 -8.46
C VAL A 37 13.56 -0.47 -6.95
N LEU A 38 13.91 0.62 -6.25
CA LEU A 38 13.72 0.76 -4.81
C LEU A 38 12.44 1.56 -4.56
N ALA A 39 11.48 0.96 -3.83
CA ALA A 39 10.26 1.63 -3.40
C ALA A 39 10.37 2.07 -1.93
N ILE A 40 10.17 3.34 -1.67
CA ILE A 40 10.17 3.97 -0.35
C ILE A 40 8.77 4.51 -0.08
N GLY A 41 8.11 3.94 0.91
CA GLY A 41 6.70 4.17 1.25
C GLY A 41 5.83 2.94 0.94
N GLY A 42 5.02 2.53 1.93
CA GLY A 42 4.19 1.35 1.81
C GLY A 42 3.19 1.43 0.67
N SER A 43 2.58 2.60 0.44
CA SER A 43 1.64 2.83 -0.65
C SER A 43 2.32 2.77 -2.03
N VAL A 44 3.57 3.23 -2.12
CA VAL A 44 4.38 3.18 -3.35
C VAL A 44 4.63 1.72 -3.74
N THR A 45 5.10 0.91 -2.79
CA THR A 45 5.32 -0.52 -3.01
C THR A 45 4.04 -1.24 -3.42
N GLU A 46 2.93 -0.96 -2.75
CA GLU A 46 1.62 -1.53 -3.08
C GLU A 46 1.18 -1.20 -4.50
N ILE A 47 1.37 0.05 -4.95
CA ILE A 47 1.05 0.48 -6.31
C ILE A 47 1.95 -0.22 -7.34
N VAL A 48 3.26 -0.31 -7.10
CA VAL A 48 4.18 -1.04 -8.00
C VAL A 48 3.71 -2.48 -8.21
N VAL A 49 3.29 -3.16 -7.13
CA VAL A 49 2.75 -4.52 -7.21
C VAL A 49 1.41 -4.55 -7.94
N ALA A 50 0.50 -3.63 -7.63
CA ALA A 50 -0.81 -3.55 -8.28
C ALA A 50 -0.71 -3.27 -9.79
N LEU A 51 0.33 -2.58 -10.24
CA LEU A 51 0.66 -2.38 -11.66
C LEU A 51 1.30 -3.62 -12.30
N GLY A 52 1.49 -4.73 -11.57
CA GLY A 52 2.13 -5.96 -12.05
C GLY A 52 3.62 -5.83 -12.28
N GLN A 53 4.29 -4.89 -11.58
CA GLN A 53 5.71 -4.59 -11.70
C GLN A 53 6.53 -5.09 -10.50
N GLN A 54 6.00 -6.00 -9.68
CA GLN A 54 6.68 -6.56 -8.52
C GLN A 54 8.05 -7.20 -8.83
N HIS A 55 8.23 -7.71 -10.04
CA HIS A 55 9.49 -8.30 -10.49
C HIS A 55 10.62 -7.26 -10.64
N ARG A 56 10.28 -5.97 -10.74
CA ARG A 56 11.24 -4.88 -10.78
C ARG A 56 11.69 -4.42 -9.39
N LEU A 57 10.93 -4.77 -8.33
CA LEU A 57 11.31 -4.39 -6.97
C LEU A 57 12.62 -5.07 -6.57
N LYS A 58 13.63 -4.28 -6.27
CA LYS A 58 14.95 -4.68 -5.80
C LYS A 58 15.08 -4.60 -4.29
N ALA A 59 14.46 -3.59 -3.71
CA ALA A 59 14.44 -3.33 -2.27
C ALA A 59 13.21 -2.49 -1.89
N ARG A 60 12.94 -2.41 -0.59
CA ARG A 60 11.83 -1.68 0.00
C ARG A 60 12.25 -0.96 1.28
N ASP A 61 11.42 -0.05 1.77
CA ASP A 61 11.54 0.50 3.12
C ASP A 61 10.77 -0.35 4.16
N THR A 62 10.96 -0.07 5.45
CA THR A 62 10.31 -0.80 6.55
C THR A 62 8.78 -0.73 6.52
N THR A 63 8.17 0.34 5.96
CA THR A 63 6.70 0.49 5.90
C THR A 63 6.05 -0.35 4.80
N SER A 64 6.83 -0.86 3.86
CA SER A 64 6.41 -1.66 2.73
C SER A 64 6.22 -3.12 3.13
N ILE A 65 5.04 -3.45 3.67
CA ILE A 65 4.70 -4.78 4.21
C ILE A 65 3.60 -5.51 3.44
N TYR A 66 3.05 -4.87 2.42
CA TYR A 66 1.98 -5.46 1.60
C TYR A 66 2.30 -5.38 0.10
N PRO A 67 1.99 -6.45 -0.67
CA PRO A 67 1.57 -7.76 -0.16
C PRO A 67 2.70 -8.47 0.62
N PRO A 68 2.40 -9.50 1.43
CA PRO A 68 3.39 -10.10 2.34
C PRO A 68 4.69 -10.55 1.68
N GLU A 69 4.65 -10.92 0.40
CA GLU A 69 5.80 -11.40 -0.38
C GLU A 69 6.91 -10.34 -0.50
N VAL A 70 6.55 -9.05 -0.47
CA VAL A 70 7.57 -7.98 -0.57
C VAL A 70 8.46 -7.91 0.66
N THR A 71 8.02 -8.47 1.80
CA THR A 71 8.83 -8.49 3.03
C THR A 71 10.12 -9.32 2.90
N GLY A 72 10.19 -10.20 1.89
CA GLY A 72 11.41 -10.94 1.55
C GLY A 72 12.47 -10.11 0.81
N LEU A 73 12.16 -8.88 0.37
CA LEU A 73 13.11 -7.98 -0.27
C LEU A 73 14.02 -7.30 0.76
N PRO A 74 15.24 -6.89 0.38
CA PRO A 74 16.12 -6.07 1.21
C PRO A 74 15.39 -4.84 1.75
N ASP A 75 15.55 -4.57 3.05
CA ASP A 75 14.97 -3.45 3.77
C ASP A 75 16.03 -2.35 3.95
N VAL A 76 15.75 -1.15 3.45
CA VAL A 76 16.66 0.00 3.53
C VAL A 76 16.40 0.91 4.75
N GLY A 77 15.51 0.49 5.65
CA GLY A 77 15.14 1.22 6.86
C GLY A 77 13.84 1.99 6.74
N TYR A 78 13.52 2.73 7.79
CA TYR A 78 12.25 3.48 7.88
C TYR A 78 12.28 4.74 7.00
N MET A 79 11.24 4.95 6.21
CA MET A 79 11.16 6.03 5.23
C MET A 79 11.47 7.44 5.79
N ARG A 80 11.18 7.70 7.07
CA ARG A 80 11.46 9.00 7.73
C ARG A 80 12.80 9.05 8.47
N ALA A 81 13.60 7.97 8.39
CA ALA A 81 14.92 7.86 9.02
C ALA A 81 15.90 7.13 8.09
N LEU A 82 15.87 7.48 6.80
CA LEU A 82 16.72 6.87 5.78
C LEU A 82 18.20 7.23 6.00
N SER A 83 19.07 6.30 5.62
CA SER A 83 20.50 6.57 5.47
C SER A 83 20.87 6.52 3.98
N PRO A 84 21.63 7.48 3.45
CA PRO A 84 22.05 7.45 2.05
C PRO A 84 22.84 6.18 1.70
N GLU A 85 23.68 5.72 2.61
CA GLU A 85 24.44 4.49 2.45
C GLU A 85 23.51 3.27 2.32
N GLY A 86 22.51 3.13 3.21
CA GLY A 86 21.54 2.04 3.17
C GLY A 86 20.76 2.04 1.85
N VAL A 87 20.27 3.20 1.42
CA VAL A 87 19.51 3.37 0.17
C VAL A 87 20.36 3.06 -1.07
N LEU A 88 21.58 3.58 -1.14
CA LEU A 88 22.43 3.42 -2.32
C LEU A 88 23.14 2.06 -2.37
N SER A 89 23.32 1.38 -1.23
CA SER A 89 24.00 0.08 -1.16
C SER A 89 23.29 -1.03 -1.94
N VAL A 90 21.97 -0.94 -2.10
CA VAL A 90 21.22 -1.93 -2.88
C VAL A 90 21.35 -1.71 -4.39
N GLY A 91 22.00 -0.62 -4.83
CA GLY A 91 22.29 -0.30 -6.23
C GLY A 91 21.01 -0.19 -7.08
N PRO A 92 20.02 0.65 -6.71
CA PRO A 92 18.84 0.86 -7.53
C PRO A 92 19.20 1.65 -8.80
N ALA A 93 18.47 1.44 -9.89
CA ALA A 93 18.51 2.33 -11.04
C ALA A 93 17.40 3.40 -10.94
N LEU A 94 16.28 3.06 -10.29
CA LEU A 94 15.17 3.97 -10.04
C LEU A 94 14.77 3.91 -8.57
N ILE A 95 14.62 5.07 -7.94
CA ILE A 95 14.04 5.24 -6.61
C ILE A 95 12.68 5.91 -6.75
N LEU A 96 11.62 5.25 -6.29
CA LEU A 96 10.29 5.79 -6.11
C LEU A 96 10.12 6.12 -4.62
N SER A 97 10.09 7.39 -4.26
CA SER A 97 10.04 7.83 -2.87
C SER A 97 8.76 8.60 -2.57
N GLU A 98 7.98 8.15 -1.60
CA GLU A 98 6.81 8.88 -1.15
C GLU A 98 7.21 10.23 -0.55
N GLU A 99 6.43 11.27 -0.84
CA GLU A 99 6.59 12.60 -0.25
C GLU A 99 6.58 12.50 1.29
N GLY A 100 7.44 13.28 1.96
CA GLY A 100 7.62 13.19 3.41
C GLY A 100 8.59 12.10 3.86
N ALA A 101 9.26 11.41 2.94
CA ALA A 101 10.46 10.64 3.26
C ALA A 101 11.57 11.57 3.79
N GLY A 102 12.55 11.02 4.50
CA GLY A 102 13.60 11.86 5.10
C GLY A 102 14.63 11.07 5.90
N PRO A 103 15.51 11.75 6.60
CA PRO A 103 15.54 13.21 6.79
C PRO A 103 15.97 13.98 5.52
N PRO A 104 15.70 15.29 5.42
CA PRO A 104 16.01 16.07 4.23
C PRO A 104 17.47 15.96 3.80
N GLU A 105 18.41 15.95 4.73
CA GLU A 105 19.84 15.85 4.46
C GLU A 105 20.21 14.52 3.79
N ALA A 106 19.54 13.44 4.16
CA ALA A 106 19.71 12.14 3.51
C ALA A 106 19.18 12.17 2.07
N LEU A 107 18.03 12.79 1.84
CA LEU A 107 17.45 12.90 0.51
C LEU A 107 18.31 13.77 -0.43
N GLU A 108 18.94 14.84 0.07
CA GLU A 108 19.88 15.64 -0.71
C GLU A 108 21.04 14.80 -1.25
N VAL A 109 21.62 13.95 -0.41
CA VAL A 109 22.72 13.05 -0.83
C VAL A 109 22.22 11.98 -1.81
N ILE A 110 21.04 11.41 -1.57
CA ILE A 110 20.46 10.39 -2.45
C ILE A 110 20.15 10.98 -3.83
N ARG A 111 19.54 12.17 -3.89
CA ARG A 111 19.23 12.88 -5.15
C ARG A 111 20.49 13.35 -5.92
N ALA A 112 21.61 13.56 -5.23
CA ALA A 112 22.88 13.90 -5.86
C ALA A 112 23.64 12.69 -6.43
N ALA A 113 23.19 11.47 -6.12
CA ALA A 113 23.75 10.24 -6.70
C ALA A 113 23.30 10.06 -8.16
N ASP A 114 24.08 9.28 -8.91
CA ASP A 114 23.75 8.92 -10.31
C ASP A 114 22.68 7.81 -10.33
N VAL A 115 21.44 8.16 -9.93
CA VAL A 115 20.27 7.29 -9.86
C VAL A 115 19.01 8.11 -10.14
N ASP A 116 18.09 7.55 -10.92
CA ASP A 116 16.80 8.19 -11.18
C ASP A 116 15.98 8.25 -9.89
N PHE A 117 15.52 9.45 -9.52
CA PHE A 117 14.74 9.69 -8.32
C PHE A 117 13.41 10.35 -8.64
N VAL A 118 12.31 9.68 -8.34
CA VAL A 118 10.95 10.19 -8.51
C VAL A 118 10.28 10.36 -7.15
N GLU A 119 9.94 11.59 -6.80
CA GLU A 119 9.12 11.88 -5.63
C GLU A 119 7.64 11.67 -5.96
N VAL A 120 6.99 10.82 -5.19
CA VAL A 120 5.58 10.43 -5.36
C VAL A 120 4.74 11.28 -4.40
N PRO A 121 3.84 12.15 -4.90
CA PRO A 121 3.04 13.04 -4.06
C PRO A 121 2.14 12.28 -3.09
N ASP A 122 1.99 12.77 -1.86
CA ASP A 122 1.15 12.18 -0.82
C ASP A 122 -0.02 13.09 -0.44
N ALA A 123 -1.00 13.25 -1.33
CA ALA A 123 -2.22 13.98 -1.05
C ALA A 123 -3.33 13.05 -0.51
N LEU A 124 -3.84 13.35 0.69
CA LEU A 124 -4.78 12.53 1.46
C LEU A 124 -6.24 12.65 0.94
N THR A 125 -6.42 12.40 -0.35
CA THR A 125 -7.72 12.49 -1.06
C THR A 125 -7.83 11.39 -2.11
N ALA A 126 -9.06 11.06 -2.53
CA ALA A 126 -9.27 10.14 -3.66
C ALA A 126 -8.47 10.55 -4.90
N LYS A 127 -8.49 11.84 -5.26
CA LYS A 127 -7.71 12.38 -6.38
C LYS A 127 -6.19 12.22 -6.17
N GLY A 128 -5.72 12.36 -4.92
CA GLY A 128 -4.31 12.16 -4.56
C GLY A 128 -3.86 10.73 -4.82
N ILE A 129 -4.68 9.74 -4.45
CA ILE A 129 -4.40 8.32 -4.71
C ILE A 129 -4.28 8.04 -6.22
N LEU A 130 -5.21 8.56 -7.02
CA LEU A 130 -5.14 8.40 -8.48
C LEU A 130 -3.87 9.07 -9.07
N ASN A 131 -3.48 10.21 -8.53
CA ASN A 131 -2.24 10.88 -8.93
C ASN A 131 -0.99 10.06 -8.57
N LYS A 132 -0.93 9.43 -7.38
CA LYS A 132 0.15 8.49 -7.02
C LYS A 132 0.26 7.37 -8.04
N ILE A 133 -0.86 6.73 -8.39
CA ILE A 133 -0.90 5.63 -9.36
C ILE A 133 -0.36 6.10 -10.72
N ARG A 134 -0.78 7.27 -11.19
CA ARG A 134 -0.31 7.83 -12.45
C ARG A 134 1.20 8.11 -12.42
N VAL A 135 1.70 8.80 -11.41
CA VAL A 135 3.13 9.16 -11.28
C VAL A 135 4.00 7.89 -11.27
N ILE A 136 3.60 6.87 -10.53
CA ILE A 136 4.33 5.60 -10.46
C ILE A 136 4.24 4.85 -11.81
N GLY A 137 3.07 4.84 -12.43
CA GLY A 137 2.87 4.21 -13.74
C GLY A 137 3.71 4.86 -14.86
N ASP A 138 3.80 6.19 -14.85
CA ASP A 138 4.64 6.94 -15.79
C ASP A 138 6.14 6.62 -15.54
N ALA A 139 6.58 6.61 -14.28
CA ALA A 139 7.97 6.30 -13.91
C ALA A 139 8.37 4.85 -14.24
N LEU A 140 7.43 3.92 -14.21
CA LEU A 140 7.63 2.51 -14.56
C LEU A 140 7.40 2.21 -16.04
N GLU A 141 7.04 3.23 -16.85
CA GLU A 141 6.73 3.11 -18.28
C GLU A 141 5.54 2.18 -18.59
N VAL A 142 4.53 2.19 -17.70
CA VAL A 142 3.29 1.38 -17.84
C VAL A 142 2.02 2.25 -17.72
N PRO A 143 1.89 3.36 -18.49
CA PRO A 143 0.79 4.31 -18.33
C PRO A 143 -0.59 3.69 -18.57
N ASP A 144 -0.71 2.72 -19.48
CA ASP A 144 -1.99 2.04 -19.76
C ASP A 144 -2.46 1.24 -18.53
N ARG A 145 -1.55 0.52 -17.88
CA ARG A 145 -1.87 -0.21 -16.65
C ARG A 145 -2.23 0.75 -15.50
N ALA A 146 -1.57 1.90 -15.43
CA ALA A 146 -1.88 2.93 -14.46
C ALA A 146 -3.27 3.54 -14.70
N ALA A 147 -3.68 3.73 -15.95
CA ALA A 147 -5.01 4.19 -16.31
C ALA A 147 -6.08 3.16 -15.91
N ASP A 148 -5.87 1.88 -16.21
CA ASP A 148 -6.79 0.80 -15.82
C ASP A 148 -6.92 0.67 -14.29
N LEU A 149 -5.80 0.69 -13.56
CA LEU A 149 -5.81 0.64 -12.10
C LEU A 149 -6.50 1.88 -11.52
N SER A 150 -6.22 3.06 -12.06
CA SER A 150 -6.85 4.31 -11.62
C SER A 150 -8.37 4.27 -11.78
N ALA A 151 -8.88 3.77 -12.90
CA ALA A 151 -10.33 3.65 -13.13
C ALA A 151 -10.99 2.68 -12.12
N GLN A 152 -10.34 1.56 -11.81
CA GLN A 152 -10.83 0.60 -10.82
C GLN A 152 -10.85 1.20 -9.41
N VAL A 153 -9.76 1.88 -9.02
CA VAL A 153 -9.62 2.51 -7.70
C VAL A 153 -10.60 3.67 -7.55
N GLU A 154 -10.80 4.48 -8.60
CA GLU A 154 -11.74 5.60 -8.61
C GLU A 154 -13.18 5.12 -8.37
N ALA A 155 -13.61 4.09 -9.10
CA ALA A 155 -14.94 3.50 -8.92
C ALA A 155 -15.11 2.95 -7.49
N ALA A 156 -14.13 2.18 -6.99
CA ALA A 156 -14.19 1.61 -5.65
C ALA A 156 -14.23 2.68 -4.53
N LEU A 157 -13.49 3.78 -4.72
CA LEU A 157 -13.50 4.92 -3.79
C LEU A 157 -14.83 5.68 -3.82
N ALA A 158 -15.40 5.91 -5.03
CA ALA A 158 -16.68 6.58 -5.18
C ALA A 158 -17.78 5.80 -4.45
N ASP A 159 -17.86 4.48 -4.65
CA ASP A 159 -18.81 3.61 -3.97
C ASP A 159 -18.62 3.64 -2.44
N ALA A 160 -17.38 3.47 -1.97
CA ALA A 160 -17.10 3.46 -0.53
C ALA A 160 -17.42 4.79 0.16
N LEU A 161 -17.15 5.92 -0.51
CA LEU A 161 -17.52 7.26 0.00
C LEU A 161 -19.02 7.50 0.01
N ALA A 162 -19.76 6.99 -1.00
CA ALA A 162 -21.21 7.08 -1.04
C ALA A 162 -21.85 6.26 0.09
N ASP A 163 -21.39 5.04 0.32
CA ASP A 163 -21.86 4.15 1.38
C ASP A 163 -21.57 4.71 2.79
N ALA A 164 -20.44 5.40 2.94
CA ALA A 164 -20.01 6.00 4.19
C ALA A 164 -20.67 7.36 4.48
N ALA A 165 -21.39 7.96 3.52
CA ALA A 165 -21.97 9.29 3.67
C ALA A 165 -23.04 9.34 4.77
N ARG A 166 -22.91 10.27 5.74
CA ARG A 166 -23.83 10.43 6.87
C ARG A 166 -24.07 11.90 7.19
N PRO A 167 -25.29 12.26 7.67
CA PRO A 167 -25.55 13.58 8.23
C PRO A 167 -24.61 13.91 9.39
N GLN A 168 -24.26 15.18 9.56
CA GLN A 168 -23.30 15.60 10.59
C GLN A 168 -23.69 15.17 12.01
N GLY A 169 -24.99 15.19 12.33
CA GLY A 169 -25.49 14.82 13.67
C GLY A 169 -25.46 13.31 13.98
N GLU A 170 -25.22 12.47 12.97
CA GLU A 170 -25.13 11.01 13.10
C GLU A 170 -23.70 10.50 13.09
N LYS A 171 -22.70 11.38 12.92
CA LYS A 171 -21.31 11.01 12.83
C LYS A 171 -20.72 10.70 14.19
N LYS A 172 -20.14 9.52 14.37
CA LYS A 172 -19.38 9.16 15.57
C LYS A 172 -18.08 9.97 15.66
N ARG A 173 -17.77 10.41 16.87
CA ARG A 173 -16.51 11.10 17.21
C ARG A 173 -15.43 10.06 17.42
N VAL A 174 -14.43 10.06 16.57
CA VAL A 174 -13.35 9.06 16.58
C VAL A 174 -12.05 9.72 17.04
N LEU A 175 -11.43 9.19 18.08
CA LEU A 175 -10.10 9.58 18.53
C LEU A 175 -9.08 8.57 18.01
N PHE A 176 -8.23 8.98 17.05
CA PHE A 176 -7.09 8.15 16.69
C PHE A 176 -5.96 8.31 17.69
N VAL A 177 -5.55 7.20 18.28
CA VAL A 177 -4.44 7.12 19.25
C VAL A 177 -3.24 6.43 18.58
N LEU A 178 -2.20 7.21 18.29
CA LEU A 178 -0.94 6.72 17.73
C LEU A 178 -0.13 5.90 18.74
N SER A 179 -0.10 6.36 20.00
CA SER A 179 0.57 5.65 21.08
C SER A 179 0.04 6.09 22.46
N THR A 180 0.23 5.20 23.44
CA THR A 180 -0.08 5.41 24.86
C THR A 180 1.16 5.35 25.73
N GLN A 181 2.34 5.62 25.16
CA GLN A 181 3.63 5.47 25.84
C GLN A 181 3.71 6.31 27.10
N GLY A 182 4.06 5.67 28.22
CA GLY A 182 4.15 6.31 29.53
C GLY A 182 2.79 6.82 30.05
N GLY A 183 1.68 6.23 29.63
CA GLY A 183 0.33 6.62 29.99
C GLY A 183 -0.16 7.90 29.31
N LYS A 184 0.62 8.46 28.37
CA LYS A 184 0.30 9.70 27.66
C LYS A 184 -0.30 9.40 26.30
N ILE A 185 -1.38 10.08 25.96
CA ILE A 185 -2.06 9.90 24.67
C ILE A 185 -1.39 10.77 23.60
N ASN A 186 -0.79 10.12 22.61
CA ASN A 186 -0.37 10.79 21.38
C ASN A 186 -1.48 10.60 20.34
N ALA A 187 -2.15 11.66 19.94
CA ALA A 187 -3.34 11.62 19.10
C ALA A 187 -3.18 12.39 17.79
N SER A 188 -4.01 12.02 16.81
CA SER A 188 -4.13 12.73 15.54
C SER A 188 -5.03 13.94 15.67
N GLY A 189 -4.51 15.11 15.33
CA GLY A 189 -5.29 16.30 14.98
C GLY A 189 -5.67 16.29 13.49
N THR A 190 -5.89 17.48 12.91
CA THR A 190 -6.26 17.68 11.51
C THR A 190 -5.09 17.47 10.55
N GLY A 191 -5.41 17.17 9.27
CA GLY A 191 -4.43 17.10 8.19
C GLY A 191 -3.50 15.88 8.25
N THR A 192 -3.91 14.81 8.91
CA THR A 192 -3.21 13.53 8.97
C THR A 192 -3.95 12.47 8.17
N GLU A 193 -3.28 11.38 7.89
CA GLU A 193 -3.86 10.20 7.22
C GLU A 193 -5.05 9.66 8.02
N ALA A 194 -4.90 9.57 9.36
CA ALA A 194 -5.96 9.12 10.25
C ALA A 194 -7.19 10.05 10.21
N ASP A 195 -6.99 11.37 10.26
CA ASP A 195 -8.04 12.38 10.14
C ASP A 195 -8.78 12.26 8.80
N ALA A 196 -8.06 12.09 7.71
CA ALA A 196 -8.65 11.94 6.38
C ALA A 196 -9.47 10.65 6.27
N LEU A 197 -8.96 9.51 6.73
CA LEU A 197 -9.69 8.24 6.71
C LEU A 197 -10.93 8.28 7.60
N ILE A 198 -10.85 8.83 8.81
CA ILE A 198 -12.01 8.99 9.71
C ILE A 198 -13.13 9.73 8.99
N ARG A 199 -12.82 10.85 8.31
CA ARG A 199 -13.81 11.62 7.55
C ARG A 199 -14.36 10.86 6.35
N MET A 200 -13.50 10.17 5.60
CA MET A 200 -13.90 9.35 4.46
C MET A 200 -14.82 8.19 4.89
N ALA A 201 -14.59 7.63 6.07
CA ALA A 201 -15.41 6.56 6.63
C ALA A 201 -16.71 7.05 7.31
N GLY A 202 -17.06 8.33 7.17
CA GLY A 202 -18.30 8.90 7.71
C GLY A 202 -18.22 9.29 9.18
N GLY A 203 -17.05 9.22 9.82
CA GLY A 203 -16.83 9.73 11.17
C GLY A 203 -16.46 11.21 11.22
N VAL A 204 -16.19 11.70 12.42
CA VAL A 204 -15.58 13.01 12.67
C VAL A 204 -14.40 12.84 13.62
N ASN A 205 -13.27 13.45 13.29
CA ASN A 205 -12.13 13.44 14.20
C ASN A 205 -12.50 14.17 15.50
N ALA A 206 -12.38 13.49 16.63
CA ALA A 206 -12.73 14.03 17.93
C ALA A 206 -11.83 15.21 18.34
N VAL A 207 -10.63 15.31 17.73
CA VAL A 207 -9.64 16.36 17.99
C VAL A 207 -9.39 17.15 16.71
N SER A 208 -9.65 18.45 16.73
CA SER A 208 -9.49 19.36 15.57
C SER A 208 -8.72 20.64 15.88
N ASP A 209 -8.23 20.82 17.09
CA ASP A 209 -7.66 22.10 17.56
C ASP A 209 -6.20 22.29 17.12
N TYR A 210 -5.58 21.27 16.51
CA TYR A 210 -4.23 21.32 15.99
C TYR A 210 -4.06 20.44 14.74
N ALA A 211 -3.01 20.69 13.99
CA ALA A 211 -2.61 19.85 12.87
C ALA A 211 -1.51 18.86 13.28
N GLY A 212 -1.48 17.70 12.61
CA GLY A 212 -0.48 16.66 12.83
C GLY A 212 -0.74 15.82 14.09
N TYR A 213 0.30 15.16 14.57
CA TYR A 213 0.25 14.30 15.76
C TYR A 213 0.86 15.01 16.95
N LYS A 214 0.15 15.01 18.11
CA LYS A 214 0.63 15.60 19.34
C LYS A 214 0.23 14.78 20.57
N GLN A 215 1.03 14.90 21.61
CA GLN A 215 0.63 14.51 22.95
C GLN A 215 -0.46 15.46 23.46
N ILE A 216 -1.57 14.92 23.92
CA ILE A 216 -2.69 15.67 24.48
C ILE A 216 -2.90 15.33 25.96
N THR A 217 -3.50 16.24 26.72
CA THR A 217 -3.78 16.07 28.13
C THR A 217 -5.03 15.22 28.36
N ASP A 218 -5.16 14.64 29.55
CA ASP A 218 -6.36 13.89 29.96
C ASP A 218 -7.63 14.75 29.85
N GLU A 219 -7.52 16.03 30.21
CA GLU A 219 -8.60 17.00 30.08
C GLU A 219 -9.01 17.19 28.59
N ALA A 220 -8.05 17.32 27.69
CA ALA A 220 -8.33 17.46 26.25
C ALA A 220 -9.03 16.21 25.68
N VAL A 221 -8.65 15.01 26.11
CA VAL A 221 -9.34 13.77 25.74
C VAL A 221 -10.78 13.76 26.29
N GLY A 222 -10.96 14.17 27.55
CA GLY A 222 -12.29 14.28 28.17
C GLY A 222 -13.20 15.26 27.43
N LEU A 223 -12.68 16.44 27.03
CA LEU A 223 -13.40 17.43 26.24
C LEU A 223 -13.70 16.96 24.81
N ALA A 224 -12.78 16.20 24.22
CA ALA A 224 -12.98 15.58 22.91
C ALA A 224 -14.13 14.57 22.92
N ALA A 225 -14.43 13.97 24.08
CA ALA A 225 -15.53 13.03 24.29
C ALA A 225 -15.69 12.02 23.15
N PRO A 226 -14.67 11.19 22.83
CA PRO A 226 -14.75 10.27 21.72
C PRO A 226 -15.78 9.17 21.98
N ASP A 227 -16.53 8.79 20.93
CA ASP A 227 -17.44 7.64 20.92
C ASP A 227 -16.66 6.34 20.65
N VAL A 228 -15.53 6.45 19.91
CA VAL A 228 -14.71 5.33 19.49
C VAL A 228 -13.23 5.71 19.55
N ILE A 229 -12.40 4.80 20.06
CA ILE A 229 -10.94 4.88 19.93
C ILE A 229 -10.51 4.09 18.71
N LEU A 230 -9.73 4.72 17.83
CA LEU A 230 -9.12 4.06 16.67
C LEU A 230 -7.62 3.93 16.91
N MET A 231 -7.06 2.75 16.67
CA MET A 231 -5.63 2.47 16.84
C MET A 231 -5.10 1.61 15.69
N MET A 232 -3.79 1.64 15.50
CA MET A 232 -3.14 0.64 14.64
C MET A 232 -3.10 -0.72 15.32
N ASP A 233 -3.40 -1.77 14.55
CA ASP A 233 -3.08 -3.14 14.92
C ASP A 233 -1.55 -3.32 14.83
N ARG A 234 -0.96 -3.80 15.92
CA ARG A 234 0.49 -4.07 16.01
C ARG A 234 0.80 -5.55 16.14
N GLY A 235 -0.24 -6.40 15.96
CA GLY A 235 -0.16 -7.84 16.20
C GLY A 235 -0.16 -8.20 17.69
N GLY A 236 -0.60 -9.39 18.02
CA GLY A 236 -0.62 -9.91 19.39
C GLY A 236 -2.01 -10.00 20.04
N ASP A 237 -2.03 -10.30 21.35
CA ASP A 237 -3.27 -10.34 22.14
C ASP A 237 -3.68 -8.91 22.55
N HIS A 238 -4.76 -8.42 21.95
CA HIS A 238 -5.29 -7.08 22.19
C HIS A 238 -6.25 -7.01 23.37
N GLY A 239 -6.69 -8.13 23.93
CA GLY A 239 -7.65 -8.16 25.02
C GLY A 239 -7.10 -7.48 26.29
N ALA A 240 -5.89 -7.86 26.71
CA ALA A 240 -5.20 -7.21 27.84
C ALA A 240 -4.86 -5.74 27.51
N ALA A 241 -4.45 -5.47 26.25
CA ALA A 241 -4.16 -4.10 25.81
C ALA A 241 -5.40 -3.19 25.83
N ASP A 242 -6.59 -3.71 25.57
CA ASP A 242 -7.84 -2.95 25.66
C ASP A 242 -8.22 -2.65 27.10
N ASP A 243 -8.03 -3.58 28.02
CA ASP A 243 -8.24 -3.34 29.46
C ASP A 243 -7.29 -2.25 29.98
N GLU A 244 -6.02 -2.29 29.58
CA GLU A 244 -5.04 -1.25 29.91
C GLU A 244 -5.42 0.11 29.30
N LEU A 245 -5.85 0.13 28.03
CA LEU A 245 -6.29 1.33 27.34
C LEU A 245 -7.45 2.01 28.09
N PHE A 246 -8.50 1.24 28.41
CA PHE A 246 -9.70 1.77 29.07
C PHE A 246 -9.47 2.10 30.55
N ALA A 247 -8.40 1.59 31.18
CA ALA A 247 -7.98 1.96 32.51
C ALA A 247 -7.18 3.28 32.57
N LEU A 248 -6.72 3.82 31.43
CA LEU A 248 -5.99 5.09 31.40
C LEU A 248 -6.90 6.23 31.89
N PRO A 249 -6.43 7.12 32.79
CA PRO A 249 -7.23 8.25 33.30
C PRO A 249 -7.83 9.10 32.19
N ALA A 250 -7.05 9.36 31.10
CA ALA A 250 -7.49 10.11 29.93
C ALA A 250 -8.70 9.47 29.21
N ILE A 251 -8.78 8.15 29.19
CA ILE A 251 -9.78 7.39 28.42
C ILE A 251 -10.97 6.97 29.27
N SER A 252 -10.73 6.60 30.54
CA SER A 252 -11.69 5.90 31.42
C SER A 252 -13.04 6.61 31.60
N LEU A 253 -13.09 7.93 31.42
CA LEU A 253 -14.31 8.73 31.56
C LEU A 253 -14.98 9.08 30.24
N THR A 254 -14.46 8.62 29.11
CA THR A 254 -15.00 8.91 27.78
C THR A 254 -16.20 8.01 27.44
N PRO A 255 -17.09 8.44 26.52
CA PRO A 255 -18.13 7.57 25.96
C PRO A 255 -17.57 6.26 25.41
N ALA A 256 -16.41 6.29 24.73
CA ALA A 256 -15.73 5.11 24.21
C ALA A 256 -15.39 4.08 25.31
N ALA A 257 -14.98 4.53 26.49
CA ALA A 257 -14.70 3.62 27.61
C ALA A 257 -15.99 3.00 28.19
N GLN A 258 -17.09 3.75 28.25
CA GLN A 258 -18.37 3.25 28.74
C GLN A 258 -18.93 2.12 27.87
N THR A 259 -18.74 2.21 26.56
CA THR A 259 -19.17 1.21 25.57
C THR A 259 -18.07 0.22 25.19
N ARG A 260 -16.85 0.41 25.70
CA ARG A 260 -15.63 -0.34 25.32
C ARG A 260 -15.39 -0.33 23.81
N SER A 261 -15.68 0.80 23.16
CA SER A 261 -15.57 0.94 21.70
C SER A 261 -14.13 1.27 21.32
N VAL A 262 -13.40 0.25 20.87
CA VAL A 262 -12.08 0.38 20.25
C VAL A 262 -12.06 -0.36 18.91
N VAL A 263 -11.49 0.27 17.89
CA VAL A 263 -11.27 -0.29 16.56
C VAL A 263 -9.77 -0.36 16.32
N ARG A 264 -9.29 -1.52 15.88
CA ARG A 264 -7.89 -1.74 15.49
C ARG A 264 -7.84 -2.11 14.02
N MET A 265 -6.98 -1.42 13.27
CA MET A 265 -6.82 -1.66 11.84
C MET A 265 -5.34 -1.81 11.49
N ASP A 266 -5.05 -2.57 10.44
CA ASP A 266 -3.70 -2.63 9.87
C ASP A 266 -3.19 -1.22 9.55
N GLY A 267 -1.97 -0.91 10.00
CA GLY A 267 -1.41 0.43 9.92
C GLY A 267 -1.21 0.91 8.47
N LEU A 268 -0.73 0.03 7.58
CA LEU A 268 -0.54 0.38 6.18
C LEU A 268 -1.88 0.55 5.44
N LEU A 269 -2.84 -0.34 5.70
CA LEU A 269 -4.18 -0.24 5.12
C LEU A 269 -4.84 1.09 5.51
N MET A 270 -4.72 1.49 6.78
CA MET A 270 -5.35 2.68 7.35
C MET A 270 -4.67 3.98 6.92
N LEU A 271 -3.32 4.01 6.90
CA LEU A 271 -2.55 5.25 6.76
C LEU A 271 -1.83 5.37 5.39
N GLY A 272 -1.84 4.31 4.57
CA GLY A 272 -1.03 4.29 3.33
C GLY A 272 -1.61 5.10 2.18
N PHE A 273 -2.91 5.35 2.14
CA PHE A 273 -3.56 6.05 1.02
C PHE A 273 -3.13 5.50 -0.35
N GLY A 274 -3.25 4.18 -0.47
CA GLY A 274 -2.94 3.39 -1.67
C GLY A 274 -4.20 2.81 -2.35
N PRO A 275 -4.03 1.83 -3.24
CA PRO A 275 -5.15 1.20 -3.97
C PRO A 275 -6.22 0.57 -3.08
N ARG A 276 -5.88 0.15 -1.85
CA ARG A 276 -6.81 -0.46 -0.90
C ARG A 276 -7.57 0.54 -0.01
N THR A 277 -7.41 1.84 -0.18
CA THR A 277 -8.07 2.86 0.66
C THR A 277 -9.59 2.71 0.67
N ALA A 278 -10.22 2.30 -0.45
CA ALA A 278 -11.65 2.01 -0.48
C ALA A 278 -12.06 0.90 0.50
N SER A 279 -11.22 -0.13 0.67
CA SER A 279 -11.45 -1.18 1.68
C SER A 279 -11.30 -0.62 3.09
N ALA A 280 -10.26 0.18 3.35
CA ALA A 280 -10.09 0.83 4.66
C ALA A 280 -11.30 1.70 5.05
N ILE A 281 -11.89 2.44 4.09
CA ILE A 281 -13.11 3.22 4.30
C ILE A 281 -14.27 2.32 4.71
N ARG A 282 -14.50 1.23 3.98
CA ARG A 282 -15.60 0.29 4.28
C ARG A 282 -15.41 -0.41 5.62
N ASP A 283 -14.19 -0.87 5.91
CA ASP A 283 -13.87 -1.58 7.16
C ASP A 283 -14.08 -0.66 8.35
N LEU A 284 -13.59 0.59 8.29
CA LEU A 284 -13.80 1.55 9.36
C LEU A 284 -15.28 1.96 9.47
N ASN A 285 -15.98 2.20 8.35
CA ASN A 285 -17.40 2.53 8.37
C ASN A 285 -18.22 1.41 9.01
N ALA A 286 -17.95 0.14 8.64
CA ALA A 286 -18.61 -1.02 9.23
C ALA A 286 -18.32 -1.15 10.74
N ALA A 287 -17.08 -0.90 11.16
CA ALA A 287 -16.71 -0.90 12.58
C ALA A 287 -17.38 0.23 13.37
N LEU A 288 -17.58 1.38 12.74
CA LEU A 288 -18.26 2.51 13.38
C LEU A 288 -19.78 2.31 13.48
N TYR A 289 -20.43 1.71 12.46
CA TYR A 289 -21.89 1.74 12.30
C TYR A 289 -22.56 0.38 12.07
N GLY A 290 -21.79 -0.68 11.78
CA GLY A 290 -22.35 -1.99 11.39
C GLY A 290 -22.99 -2.80 12.52
N GLN A 291 -22.99 -2.35 13.76
CA GLN A 291 -23.58 -3.03 14.92
C GLN A 291 -24.96 -2.47 15.32
N GLU A 292 -25.53 -1.56 14.58
CA GLU A 292 -26.85 -0.95 14.84
C GLU A 292 -27.96 -1.67 14.02
N SER A 293 -28.02 -3.01 14.09
CA SER A 293 -29.11 -3.77 13.46
C SER A 293 -29.91 -4.55 14.50
#